data_a901b39bd76dce56cf1f21057563d1d0
#
_entry.id   a901b39bd76dce56cf1f21057563d1d0
#
_cell.length_a   1.000
_cell.length_b   1.000
_cell.length_c   1.000
_cell.angle_alpha   90.00
_cell.angle_beta   90.00
_cell.angle_gamma   90.00
#
_symmetry.space_group_name_H-M   'P 1'
#
loop_
_entity.id
_entity.type
_entity.pdbx_description
1 polymer ?
#
loop_
_entity_poly.entity_id
_entity_poly.type
_entity_poly.pdbx_seq_one_letter_code
_entity_poly.pdbx_strand_id
1 'polypeptide(L)'
;LDGIEKMAFKIKKIKLSIMRFFRKILPVFLLLTSGFIFAQDPPQPYGALPSKRQLAWHQVDVYGLVHFTPTTFENKEWGYGDANPSIFNPKEFDADKIVAALKAGGLKGLVLVAKHHDGFALWPTKTAAYNISQSPFRDGKGDMVKEFEQACRKAGLKFGVYCSPWDRNNPVYGTHEYVKIYRKQLTELYTNYGELFMSWHDGANGGDGYYGGERATRKIDRSTYYGWDTTWAITRKLQPMANLFSDIGWDVRWVGNESGFAGETSWATFTPVPAKGMNAAIPGNLDHEVNPFGTRGGKNWVPAECDVPLRPGWFYHPEQKGKTKTPEQLFALYLKSVGRGAALDLGIAPDTRGLLDDEDVKALEGFGKLVDESFKNNLAQASTLRVSNKRSKSYKGQFLIDRSMDSYWATEDTVKTALVNLTWTADQTFDLIKMSEYIPLGQRIDSVEVEAMINGNWTKVASATSIGACRIIYLNEPVKTAQLRIRIAAPVCITMSELGVYKKASL
;
A
#
# COMPACT_ATOMS: atom_id res chain seq x y z
N LEU A 1 -73.63 -27.45 -52.01
CA LEU A 1 -73.83 -26.91 -50.62
C LEU A 1 -72.83 -27.54 -49.62
N ASP A 2 -72.40 -28.79 -49.81
CA ASP A 2 -71.49 -29.55 -48.89
C ASP A 2 -70.06 -29.04 -48.82
N GLY A 3 -69.57 -28.35 -49.84
CA GLY A 3 -68.21 -27.78 -49.86
C GLY A 3 -67.98 -26.50 -49.05
N ILE A 4 -69.05 -25.70 -48.93
CA ILE A 4 -69.02 -24.40 -48.25
C ILE A 4 -69.09 -24.61 -46.75
N GLU A 5 -69.91 -25.56 -46.25
CA GLU A 5 -70.03 -25.89 -44.85
C GLU A 5 -68.76 -26.53 -44.28
N LYS A 6 -68.07 -27.39 -45.03
CA LYS A 6 -66.76 -27.98 -44.62
C LYS A 6 -65.66 -26.92 -44.54
N MET A 7 -65.70 -25.91 -45.42
CA MET A 7 -64.72 -24.82 -45.39
C MET A 7 -64.99 -23.86 -44.23
N ALA A 8 -66.25 -23.56 -43.90
CA ALA A 8 -66.63 -22.75 -42.75
C ALA A 8 -66.25 -23.40 -41.44
N PHE A 9 -66.43 -24.73 -41.33
CA PHE A 9 -66.06 -25.52 -40.13
C PHE A 9 -64.51 -25.60 -39.97
N LYS A 10 -63.75 -25.64 -41.09
CA LYS A 10 -62.27 -25.62 -41.02
C LYS A 10 -61.75 -24.26 -40.58
N ILE A 11 -62.33 -23.16 -41.04
CA ILE A 11 -61.99 -21.78 -40.63
C ILE A 11 -62.30 -21.55 -39.16
N LYS A 12 -63.45 -22.06 -38.67
CA LYS A 12 -63.82 -21.92 -37.23
C LYS A 12 -62.89 -22.71 -36.32
N LYS A 13 -62.40 -23.89 -36.79
CA LYS A 13 -61.41 -24.69 -36.01
C LYS A 13 -60.05 -24.02 -35.97
N ILE A 14 -59.61 -23.37 -37.06
CA ILE A 14 -58.35 -22.60 -37.11
C ILE A 14 -58.41 -21.34 -36.20
N LYS A 15 -59.50 -20.58 -36.26
CA LYS A 15 -59.71 -19.45 -35.36
C LYS A 15 -59.68 -19.84 -33.87
N LEU A 16 -60.33 -20.97 -33.50
CA LEU A 16 -60.32 -21.44 -32.12
C LEU A 16 -58.94 -21.95 -31.67
N SER A 17 -58.17 -22.54 -32.60
CA SER A 17 -56.78 -22.98 -32.31
C SER A 17 -55.84 -21.79 -32.12
N ILE A 18 -55.93 -20.76 -32.93
CA ILE A 18 -55.17 -19.49 -32.82
C ILE A 18 -55.52 -18.77 -31.51
N MET A 19 -56.80 -18.65 -31.15
CA MET A 19 -57.23 -18.03 -29.87
C MET A 19 -56.77 -18.82 -28.66
N ARG A 20 -56.71 -20.16 -28.70
CA ARG A 20 -56.19 -21.00 -27.62
C ARG A 20 -54.65 -20.88 -27.53
N PHE A 21 -53.95 -20.69 -28.63
CA PHE A 21 -52.51 -20.44 -28.67
C PHE A 21 -52.17 -19.09 -28.07
N PHE A 22 -52.83 -18.01 -28.42
CA PHE A 22 -52.67 -16.69 -27.82
C PHE A 22 -53.03 -16.59 -26.34
N ARG A 23 -54.03 -17.38 -25.93
CA ARG A 23 -54.43 -17.42 -24.49
C ARG A 23 -53.43 -18.15 -23.57
N LYS A 24 -52.56 -19.01 -24.15
CA LYS A 24 -51.47 -19.70 -23.41
C LYS A 24 -50.16 -18.91 -23.41
N ILE A 25 -49.95 -18.04 -24.42
CA ILE A 25 -48.70 -17.22 -24.53
C ILE A 25 -48.84 -15.91 -23.73
N LEU A 26 -50.03 -15.34 -23.61
CA LEU A 26 -50.24 -14.07 -22.91
C LEU A 26 -49.81 -14.09 -21.43
N PRO A 27 -50.08 -15.13 -20.62
CA PRO A 27 -49.60 -15.15 -19.24
C PRO A 27 -48.10 -15.44 -19.12
N VAL A 28 -47.44 -16.07 -20.12
CA VAL A 28 -46.01 -16.30 -20.12
C VAL A 28 -45.23 -15.01 -20.47
N PHE A 29 -45.80 -14.16 -21.35
CA PHE A 29 -45.20 -12.86 -21.66
C PHE A 29 -45.36 -11.86 -20.50
N LEU A 30 -46.45 -11.90 -19.72
CA LEU A 30 -46.63 -11.06 -18.53
C LEU A 30 -45.73 -11.51 -17.34
N LEU A 31 -45.33 -12.79 -17.30
CA LEU A 31 -44.40 -13.31 -16.27
C LEU A 31 -42.94 -13.06 -16.59
N LEU A 32 -42.61 -12.82 -17.88
CA LEU A 32 -41.22 -12.47 -18.32
C LEU A 32 -40.90 -10.98 -18.23
N THR A 33 -41.93 -10.11 -18.07
CA THR A 33 -41.71 -8.65 -17.91
C THR A 33 -41.61 -8.18 -16.45
N SER A 34 -41.81 -9.08 -15.46
CA SER A 34 -41.77 -8.73 -14.05
C SER A 34 -40.40 -9.01 -13.37
N GLY A 35 -39.30 -9.09 -14.14
CA GLY A 35 -37.98 -9.46 -13.62
C GLY A 35 -36.80 -8.59 -14.02
N PHE A 36 -37.00 -7.48 -14.73
CA PHE A 36 -35.95 -6.48 -14.87
C PHE A 36 -35.95 -5.60 -13.62
N ILE A 37 -35.43 -6.12 -12.51
CA ILE A 37 -34.85 -5.25 -11.50
C ILE A 37 -33.68 -4.59 -12.22
N PHE A 38 -33.84 -3.36 -12.68
CA PHE A 38 -32.71 -2.51 -13.06
C PHE A 38 -31.84 -2.42 -11.83
N ALA A 39 -30.78 -3.26 -11.78
CA ALA A 39 -29.69 -3.00 -10.87
C ALA A 39 -29.22 -1.58 -11.25
N GLN A 40 -29.41 -0.64 -10.32
CA GLN A 40 -28.96 0.73 -10.55
C GLN A 40 -27.47 0.66 -10.87
N ASP A 41 -27.05 1.32 -11.97
CA ASP A 41 -25.67 1.31 -12.42
C ASP A 41 -24.71 1.68 -11.29
N PRO A 42 -23.51 1.04 -11.23
CA PRO A 42 -22.50 1.41 -10.23
C PRO A 42 -22.17 2.90 -10.34
N PRO A 43 -21.73 3.54 -9.24
CA PRO A 43 -21.22 4.89 -9.28
C PRO A 43 -20.12 5.05 -10.33
N GLN A 44 -20.12 6.18 -11.03
CA GLN A 44 -19.06 6.46 -12.00
C GLN A 44 -17.70 6.62 -11.30
N PRO A 45 -16.61 6.14 -11.89
CA PRO A 45 -15.25 6.44 -11.44
C PRO A 45 -15.00 7.93 -11.33
N TYR A 46 -14.14 8.34 -10.39
CA TYR A 46 -13.82 9.75 -10.15
C TYR A 46 -12.31 9.97 -10.10
N GLY A 47 -11.81 10.88 -10.95
CA GLY A 47 -10.40 11.23 -11.00
C GLY A 47 -9.48 10.09 -11.45
N ALA A 48 -8.22 10.11 -11.01
CA ALA A 48 -7.27 9.04 -11.27
C ALA A 48 -7.62 7.79 -10.48
N LEU A 49 -7.43 6.62 -11.10
CA LEU A 49 -7.79 5.33 -10.54
C LEU A 49 -6.55 4.46 -10.28
N PRO A 50 -6.56 3.64 -9.23
CA PRO A 50 -5.49 2.67 -8.99
C PRO A 50 -5.49 1.57 -10.04
N SER A 51 -4.31 1.17 -10.47
CA SER A 51 -4.09 -0.06 -11.24
C SER A 51 -4.28 -1.30 -10.36
N LYS A 52 -4.40 -2.48 -10.97
CA LYS A 52 -4.51 -3.76 -10.23
C LYS A 52 -3.35 -3.98 -9.26
N ARG A 53 -2.10 -3.65 -9.65
CA ARG A 53 -0.93 -3.78 -8.79
C ARG A 53 -0.98 -2.81 -7.61
N GLN A 54 -1.47 -1.59 -7.81
CA GLN A 54 -1.63 -0.61 -6.73
C GLN A 54 -2.74 -1.01 -5.75
N LEU A 55 -3.85 -1.58 -6.24
CA LEU A 55 -4.87 -2.16 -5.37
C LEU A 55 -4.30 -3.31 -4.52
N ALA A 56 -3.48 -4.19 -5.12
CA ALA A 56 -2.80 -5.26 -4.38
C ALA A 56 -1.80 -4.70 -3.37
N TRP A 57 -1.09 -3.62 -3.70
CA TRP A 57 -0.16 -2.96 -2.80
C TRP A 57 -0.86 -2.32 -1.59
N HIS A 58 -2.04 -1.71 -1.76
CA HIS A 58 -2.82 -1.17 -0.64
C HIS A 58 -3.22 -2.24 0.40
N GLN A 59 -3.18 -3.54 0.05
CA GLN A 59 -3.37 -4.63 1.00
C GLN A 59 -2.09 -4.94 1.82
N VAL A 60 -0.93 -4.42 1.38
CA VAL A 60 0.38 -4.57 2.03
C VAL A 60 0.73 -3.23 2.69
N ASP A 61 -0.11 -2.79 3.61
CA ASP A 61 -0.06 -1.46 4.23
C ASP A 61 1.11 -1.25 5.19
N VAL A 62 1.71 -2.34 5.73
CA VAL A 62 2.92 -2.32 6.55
C VAL A 62 3.88 -3.38 6.04
N TYR A 63 5.13 -3.01 5.77
CA TYR A 63 6.19 -3.92 5.36
C TYR A 63 7.55 -3.46 5.88
N GLY A 64 8.57 -4.29 5.74
CA GLY A 64 9.91 -3.99 6.21
C GLY A 64 10.88 -3.76 5.08
N LEU A 65 11.82 -2.82 5.24
CA LEU A 65 12.95 -2.56 4.37
C LEU A 65 14.23 -3.04 5.05
N VAL A 66 14.76 -4.19 4.62
CA VAL A 66 15.88 -4.85 5.30
C VAL A 66 17.22 -4.37 4.75
N HIS A 67 18.02 -3.72 5.60
CA HIS A 67 19.36 -3.23 5.29
C HIS A 67 20.42 -4.13 5.91
N PHE A 68 21.18 -4.86 5.11
CA PHE A 68 22.21 -5.76 5.58
C PHE A 68 23.28 -6.02 4.52
N THR A 69 24.40 -5.31 4.57
CA THR A 69 25.54 -5.42 3.64
C THR A 69 26.87 -5.36 4.43
N PRO A 70 28.04 -5.42 3.82
CA PRO A 70 29.30 -5.13 4.50
C PRO A 70 29.31 -3.84 5.32
N THR A 71 28.46 -2.87 4.98
CA THR A 71 28.26 -1.61 5.71
C THR A 71 27.91 -1.84 7.19
N THR A 72 27.11 -2.88 7.52
CA THR A 72 26.83 -3.30 8.91
C THR A 72 28.11 -3.68 9.66
N PHE A 73 29.03 -4.40 8.99
CA PHE A 73 30.27 -4.89 9.59
C PHE A 73 31.31 -3.78 9.75
N GLU A 74 31.20 -2.71 8.97
CA GLU A 74 32.02 -1.52 9.12
C GLU A 74 31.48 -0.51 10.15
N ASN A 75 30.30 -0.77 10.73
CA ASN A 75 29.59 0.14 11.61
C ASN A 75 29.38 1.52 10.95
N LYS A 76 28.89 1.52 9.72
CA LYS A 76 28.63 2.72 8.91
C LYS A 76 27.17 2.79 8.51
N GLU A 77 26.68 4.01 8.29
CA GLU A 77 25.35 4.23 7.71
C GLU A 77 25.38 4.13 6.17
N TRP A 78 26.47 4.61 5.56
CA TRP A 78 26.73 4.49 4.14
C TRP A 78 28.13 3.94 3.89
N GLY A 79 28.21 2.69 3.42
CA GLY A 79 29.48 2.10 3.02
C GLY A 79 30.10 2.84 1.85
N TYR A 80 31.42 2.97 1.86
CA TYR A 80 32.16 3.72 0.85
C TYR A 80 32.34 2.93 -0.48
N GLY A 81 32.09 1.62 -0.46
CA GLY A 81 32.25 0.72 -1.60
C GLY A 81 33.64 0.08 -1.68
N ASP A 82 34.45 0.18 -0.62
CA ASP A 82 35.83 -0.36 -0.55
C ASP A 82 35.98 -1.46 0.51
N ALA A 83 34.90 -1.85 1.17
CA ALA A 83 34.96 -2.92 2.15
C ALA A 83 35.41 -4.23 1.51
N ASN A 84 36.33 -4.97 2.19
CA ASN A 84 36.71 -6.29 1.71
C ASN A 84 35.50 -7.25 1.87
N PRO A 85 35.04 -7.95 0.82
CA PRO A 85 33.95 -8.90 0.91
C PRO A 85 34.10 -9.96 2.01
N SER A 86 35.34 -10.29 2.41
CA SER A 86 35.64 -11.26 3.46
C SER A 86 35.08 -10.91 4.85
N ILE A 87 34.78 -9.62 5.11
CA ILE A 87 34.16 -9.21 6.38
C ILE A 87 32.69 -9.60 6.45
N PHE A 88 32.00 -9.80 5.33
CA PHE A 88 30.60 -10.18 5.27
C PHE A 88 30.42 -11.68 5.52
N ASN A 89 30.35 -12.05 6.80
CA ASN A 89 30.22 -13.45 7.21
C ASN A 89 29.30 -13.61 8.40
N PRO A 90 28.01 -13.36 8.26
CA PRO A 90 27.02 -13.53 9.33
C PRO A 90 26.84 -15.01 9.67
N LYS A 91 27.46 -15.45 10.76
CA LYS A 91 27.54 -16.89 11.14
C LYS A 91 26.21 -17.50 11.56
N GLU A 92 25.29 -16.67 12.08
CA GLU A 92 24.02 -17.12 12.63
C GLU A 92 22.84 -16.71 11.73
N PHE A 93 23.11 -16.23 10.50
CA PHE A 93 22.09 -15.75 9.59
C PHE A 93 20.96 -16.76 9.40
N ASP A 94 19.74 -16.30 9.66
CA ASP A 94 18.52 -17.08 9.57
C ASP A 94 17.37 -16.18 9.06
N ALA A 95 17.09 -16.28 7.76
CA ALA A 95 16.03 -15.51 7.11
C ALA A 95 14.63 -15.86 7.66
N ASP A 96 14.39 -17.13 8.03
CA ASP A 96 13.11 -17.57 8.61
C ASP A 96 12.83 -16.85 9.95
N LYS A 97 13.85 -16.69 10.81
CA LYS A 97 13.70 -15.97 12.09
C LYS A 97 13.40 -14.49 11.89
N ILE A 98 14.11 -13.83 10.97
CA ILE A 98 13.87 -12.41 10.65
C ILE A 98 12.43 -12.24 10.14
N VAL A 99 12.04 -13.05 9.16
CA VAL A 99 10.70 -12.98 8.56
C VAL A 99 9.60 -13.32 9.57
N ALA A 100 9.86 -14.25 10.50
CA ALA A 100 8.92 -14.57 11.58
C ALA A 100 8.70 -13.39 12.53
N ALA A 101 9.77 -12.63 12.88
CA ALA A 101 9.66 -11.43 13.70
C ALA A 101 8.85 -10.32 12.97
N LEU A 102 9.09 -10.12 11.67
CA LEU A 102 8.29 -9.17 10.89
C LEU A 102 6.80 -9.57 10.88
N LYS A 103 6.51 -10.85 10.64
CA LYS A 103 5.15 -11.39 10.66
C LYS A 103 4.47 -11.21 12.02
N ALA A 104 5.18 -11.47 13.11
CA ALA A 104 4.70 -11.23 14.47
C ALA A 104 4.40 -9.74 14.73
N GLY A 105 5.16 -8.85 14.09
CA GLY A 105 4.90 -7.41 14.04
C GLY A 105 3.71 -6.99 13.17
N GLY A 106 3.00 -7.94 12.54
CA GLY A 106 1.87 -7.63 11.64
C GLY A 106 2.28 -7.13 10.26
N LEU A 107 3.59 -7.19 9.91
CA LEU A 107 4.08 -6.81 8.59
C LEU A 107 3.62 -7.84 7.55
N LYS A 108 3.21 -7.34 6.38
CA LYS A 108 2.63 -8.15 5.31
C LYS A 108 3.58 -8.38 4.14
N GLY A 109 4.71 -7.68 4.15
CA GLY A 109 5.74 -7.78 3.13
C GLY A 109 7.12 -7.46 3.66
N LEU A 110 8.12 -7.71 2.82
CA LEU A 110 9.52 -7.37 3.03
C LEU A 110 10.12 -6.92 1.70
N VAL A 111 10.79 -5.79 1.69
CA VAL A 111 11.67 -5.33 0.63
C VAL A 111 13.11 -5.56 1.09
N LEU A 112 13.85 -6.40 0.39
CA LEU A 112 15.27 -6.62 0.68
C LEU A 112 16.12 -5.60 -0.07
N VAL A 113 16.98 -4.90 0.64
CA VAL A 113 18.06 -4.11 0.03
C VAL A 113 19.10 -5.06 -0.55
N ALA A 114 18.80 -5.58 -1.76
CA ALA A 114 19.66 -6.55 -2.44
C ALA A 114 21.02 -5.97 -2.83
N LYS A 115 21.09 -4.67 -3.08
CA LYS A 115 22.31 -3.89 -3.25
C LYS A 115 22.10 -2.47 -2.76
N HIS A 116 22.85 -2.02 -1.77
CA HIS A 116 22.87 -0.64 -1.29
C HIS A 116 23.87 0.22 -2.07
N HIS A 117 24.11 1.47 -1.66
CA HIS A 117 25.03 2.41 -2.31
C HIS A 117 26.49 1.95 -2.29
N ASP A 118 26.87 1.09 -1.35
CA ASP A 118 28.21 0.47 -1.30
C ASP A 118 28.52 -0.41 -2.52
N GLY A 119 27.47 -0.83 -3.26
CA GLY A 119 27.58 -1.63 -4.47
C GLY A 119 27.70 -3.14 -4.22
N PHE A 120 27.66 -3.60 -2.95
CA PHE A 120 27.72 -5.02 -2.64
C PHE A 120 26.40 -5.72 -2.95
N ALA A 121 26.45 -6.67 -3.89
CA ALA A 121 25.26 -7.44 -4.26
C ALA A 121 25.08 -8.67 -3.37
N LEU A 122 23.91 -8.81 -2.73
CA LEU A 122 23.54 -9.93 -1.85
C LEU A 122 23.16 -11.22 -2.62
N TRP A 123 23.35 -11.25 -3.93
CA TRP A 123 23.16 -12.42 -4.79
C TRP A 123 24.40 -12.62 -5.67
N PRO A 124 24.66 -13.85 -6.17
CA PRO A 124 25.81 -14.14 -7.02
C PRO A 124 25.61 -13.57 -8.44
N THR A 125 25.56 -12.23 -8.54
CA THR A 125 25.43 -11.54 -9.82
C THR A 125 26.59 -11.83 -10.75
N LYS A 126 26.28 -11.94 -12.03
CA LYS A 126 27.31 -12.10 -13.09
C LYS A 126 27.82 -10.77 -13.63
N THR A 127 27.31 -9.64 -13.11
CA THR A 127 27.58 -8.32 -13.67
C THR A 127 28.65 -7.52 -12.92
N ALA A 128 28.96 -7.90 -11.69
CA ALA A 128 29.95 -7.26 -10.83
C ALA A 128 30.66 -8.30 -9.96
N ALA A 129 31.96 -8.14 -9.75
CA ALA A 129 32.74 -9.00 -8.86
C ALA A 129 32.41 -8.72 -7.38
N TYR A 130 31.99 -7.50 -7.03
CA TYR A 130 31.68 -7.11 -5.66
C TYR A 130 30.30 -7.63 -5.26
N ASN A 131 30.26 -8.90 -4.82
CA ASN A 131 29.03 -9.60 -4.47
C ASN A 131 29.29 -10.70 -3.44
N ILE A 132 28.23 -11.31 -2.95
CA ILE A 132 28.19 -12.29 -1.88
C ILE A 132 29.04 -13.54 -2.15
N SER A 133 29.28 -13.90 -3.42
CA SER A 133 30.12 -15.05 -3.76
C SER A 133 31.61 -14.83 -3.46
N GLN A 134 32.02 -13.58 -3.23
CA GLN A 134 33.38 -13.22 -2.80
C GLN A 134 33.52 -13.20 -1.27
N SER A 135 32.42 -13.39 -0.54
CA SER A 135 32.44 -13.47 0.92
C SER A 135 32.52 -14.92 1.39
N PRO A 136 32.97 -15.19 2.63
CA PRO A 136 32.96 -16.52 3.19
C PRO A 136 31.56 -17.00 3.61
N PHE A 137 30.53 -16.19 3.45
CA PHE A 137 29.15 -16.59 3.75
C PHE A 137 28.72 -17.81 2.94
N ARG A 138 28.25 -18.87 3.61
CA ARG A 138 27.90 -20.17 2.99
C ARG A 138 29.02 -20.73 2.11
N ASP A 139 30.28 -20.57 2.51
CA ASP A 139 31.48 -21.00 1.78
C ASP A 139 31.56 -20.42 0.34
N GLY A 140 31.15 -19.15 0.18
CA GLY A 140 31.12 -18.46 -1.12
C GLY A 140 29.98 -18.90 -2.05
N LYS A 141 29.00 -19.67 -1.54
CA LYS A 141 27.84 -20.16 -2.30
C LYS A 141 26.52 -19.51 -1.85
N GLY A 142 26.60 -18.47 -1.02
CA GLY A 142 25.43 -17.78 -0.49
C GLY A 142 24.64 -17.04 -1.55
N ASP A 143 23.32 -17.01 -1.39
CA ASP A 143 22.37 -16.20 -2.11
C ASP A 143 21.30 -15.70 -1.14
N MET A 144 21.58 -14.56 -0.53
CA MET A 144 20.74 -14.03 0.54
C MET A 144 19.38 -13.55 0.01
N VAL A 145 19.32 -13.09 -1.24
CA VAL A 145 18.06 -12.72 -1.91
C VAL A 145 17.16 -13.93 -2.01
N LYS A 146 17.69 -15.08 -2.38
CA LYS A 146 16.96 -16.34 -2.46
C LYS A 146 16.50 -16.83 -1.08
N GLU A 147 17.36 -16.73 -0.07
CA GLU A 147 17.02 -17.16 1.30
C GLU A 147 15.85 -16.32 1.86
N PHE A 148 15.86 -14.99 1.69
CA PHE A 148 14.75 -14.12 2.10
C PHE A 148 13.48 -14.34 1.28
N GLU A 149 13.60 -14.52 -0.04
CA GLU A 149 12.45 -14.82 -0.90
C GLU A 149 11.73 -16.09 -0.45
N GLN A 150 12.49 -17.15 -0.19
CA GLN A 150 11.93 -18.42 0.26
C GLN A 150 11.29 -18.31 1.67
N ALA A 151 11.93 -17.60 2.59
CA ALA A 151 11.38 -17.35 3.92
C ALA A 151 10.07 -16.54 3.86
N CYS A 152 10.01 -15.48 3.05
CA CYS A 152 8.79 -14.70 2.83
C CYS A 152 7.66 -15.56 2.26
N ARG A 153 7.94 -16.35 1.23
CA ARG A 153 6.96 -17.24 0.60
C ARG A 153 6.42 -18.27 1.58
N LYS A 154 7.29 -18.90 2.36
CA LYS A 154 6.93 -19.86 3.42
C LYS A 154 6.06 -19.22 4.51
N ALA A 155 6.35 -17.98 4.89
CA ALA A 155 5.59 -17.24 5.89
C ALA A 155 4.30 -16.62 5.35
N GLY A 156 4.11 -16.55 4.02
CA GLY A 156 2.98 -15.88 3.35
C GLY A 156 3.14 -14.36 3.28
N LEU A 157 4.36 -13.82 3.44
CA LEU A 157 4.68 -12.41 3.24
C LEU A 157 4.95 -12.14 1.75
N LYS A 158 4.63 -10.93 1.31
CA LYS A 158 5.02 -10.45 -0.01
C LYS A 158 6.51 -10.11 -0.02
N PHE A 159 7.19 -10.43 -1.14
CA PHE A 159 8.61 -10.15 -1.30
C PHE A 159 8.84 -9.08 -2.35
N GLY A 160 9.72 -8.14 -2.07
CA GLY A 160 10.17 -7.07 -2.96
C GLY A 160 11.69 -6.91 -2.88
N VAL A 161 12.25 -6.18 -3.82
CA VAL A 161 13.69 -5.90 -3.87
C VAL A 161 13.96 -4.41 -4.02
N TYR A 162 14.97 -3.95 -3.33
CA TYR A 162 15.63 -2.67 -3.53
C TYR A 162 16.97 -2.94 -4.21
N CYS A 163 17.24 -2.24 -5.29
CA CYS A 163 18.55 -2.24 -5.94
C CYS A 163 18.99 -0.80 -6.16
N SER A 164 19.97 -0.33 -5.38
CA SER A 164 20.48 1.03 -5.50
C SER A 164 20.91 1.34 -6.93
N PRO A 165 20.41 2.44 -7.52
CA PRO A 165 20.94 2.91 -8.79
C PRO A 165 22.34 3.50 -8.63
N TRP A 166 22.70 4.03 -7.45
CA TRP A 166 24.04 4.47 -7.14
C TRP A 166 24.93 3.30 -6.73
N ASP A 167 26.16 3.26 -7.22
CA ASP A 167 27.11 2.18 -6.96
C ASP A 167 28.51 2.77 -6.72
N ARG A 168 28.88 2.87 -5.46
CA ARG A 168 30.13 3.48 -5.01
C ARG A 168 31.36 2.58 -5.23
N ASN A 169 31.16 1.28 -5.50
CA ASN A 169 32.22 0.35 -5.81
C ASN A 169 32.58 0.37 -7.31
N ASN A 170 31.59 0.50 -8.18
CA ASN A 170 31.72 0.20 -9.60
C ASN A 170 32.60 1.23 -10.34
N PRO A 171 33.72 0.81 -11.01
CA PRO A 171 34.64 1.73 -11.67
C PRO A 171 34.02 2.49 -12.86
N VAL A 172 32.95 1.98 -13.47
CA VAL A 172 32.29 2.64 -14.61
C VAL A 172 31.03 3.39 -14.21
N TYR A 173 30.75 3.56 -12.90
CA TYR A 173 29.63 4.40 -12.45
C TYR A 173 29.77 5.83 -13.03
N GLY A 174 28.67 6.43 -13.44
CA GLY A 174 28.65 7.73 -14.12
C GLY A 174 28.75 7.64 -15.64
N THR A 175 28.95 6.45 -16.22
CA THR A 175 28.96 6.21 -17.67
C THR A 175 27.74 5.41 -18.13
N HIS A 176 27.46 5.43 -19.44
CA HIS A 176 26.39 4.61 -20.02
C HIS A 176 26.63 3.09 -19.88
N GLU A 177 27.87 2.66 -19.68
CA GLU A 177 28.18 1.25 -19.44
C GLU A 177 27.60 0.77 -18.11
N TYR A 178 27.69 1.59 -17.05
CA TYR A 178 27.08 1.25 -15.78
C TYR A 178 25.55 1.09 -15.90
N VAL A 179 24.88 1.93 -16.68
CA VAL A 179 23.42 1.80 -16.88
C VAL A 179 23.06 0.44 -17.47
N LYS A 180 23.88 -0.11 -18.35
CA LYS A 180 23.69 -1.47 -18.87
C LYS A 180 23.89 -2.53 -17.78
N ILE A 181 24.91 -2.34 -16.92
CA ILE A 181 25.15 -3.22 -15.75
C ILE A 181 23.95 -3.18 -14.82
N TYR A 182 23.49 -2.01 -14.43
CA TYR A 182 22.33 -1.84 -13.54
C TYR A 182 21.07 -2.52 -14.09
N ARG A 183 20.77 -2.34 -15.38
CA ARG A 183 19.64 -3.00 -16.04
C ARG A 183 19.76 -4.52 -16.08
N LYS A 184 20.98 -5.06 -16.22
CA LYS A 184 21.23 -6.50 -16.11
C LYS A 184 21.01 -7.00 -14.69
N GLN A 185 21.46 -6.26 -13.65
CA GLN A 185 21.20 -6.57 -12.24
C GLN A 185 19.68 -6.63 -11.96
N LEU A 186 18.93 -5.63 -12.40
CA LEU A 186 17.48 -5.63 -12.30
C LEU A 186 16.86 -6.85 -13.02
N THR A 187 17.35 -7.19 -14.20
CA THR A 187 16.89 -8.37 -14.96
C THR A 187 17.14 -9.66 -14.18
N GLU A 188 18.32 -9.84 -13.59
CA GLU A 188 18.63 -11.00 -12.72
C GLU A 188 17.67 -11.08 -11.54
N LEU A 189 17.44 -9.97 -10.82
CA LEU A 189 16.53 -9.92 -9.68
C LEU A 189 15.08 -10.23 -10.06
N TYR A 190 14.62 -9.77 -11.22
CA TYR A 190 13.24 -9.96 -11.67
C TYR A 190 12.97 -11.34 -12.28
N THR A 191 14.00 -12.08 -12.67
CA THR A 191 13.83 -13.39 -13.31
C THR A 191 14.12 -14.58 -12.41
N ASN A 192 14.92 -14.37 -11.34
CA ASN A 192 15.44 -15.50 -10.54
C ASN A 192 14.74 -15.69 -9.19
N TYR A 193 13.94 -14.72 -8.72
CA TYR A 193 13.41 -14.69 -7.34
C TYR A 193 11.87 -14.62 -7.27
N GLY A 194 11.21 -15.16 -8.31
CA GLY A 194 9.76 -15.28 -8.33
C GLY A 194 9.01 -13.97 -8.47
N GLU A 195 7.76 -13.94 -8.02
CA GLU A 195 6.89 -12.76 -8.12
C GLU A 195 7.26 -11.72 -7.05
N LEU A 196 7.42 -10.47 -7.48
CA LEU A 196 7.72 -9.33 -6.61
C LEU A 196 6.48 -8.43 -6.48
N PHE A 197 6.24 -7.90 -5.26
CA PHE A 197 5.21 -6.87 -5.06
C PHE A 197 5.76 -5.46 -5.22
N MET A 198 7.09 -5.27 -5.07
CA MET A 198 7.77 -3.99 -5.09
C MET A 198 9.14 -4.08 -5.76
N SER A 199 9.45 -3.09 -6.60
CA SER A 199 10.80 -2.76 -7.05
C SER A 199 11.13 -1.34 -6.58
N TRP A 200 12.04 -1.24 -5.63
CA TRP A 200 12.36 -0.02 -4.91
C TRP A 200 13.62 0.62 -5.46
N HIS A 201 13.54 1.87 -5.92
CA HIS A 201 14.64 2.62 -6.52
C HIS A 201 14.91 3.88 -5.71
N ASP A 202 16.08 3.94 -5.09
CA ASP A 202 16.50 5.06 -4.26
C ASP A 202 16.74 6.34 -5.08
N GLY A 203 16.39 7.47 -4.49
CA GLY A 203 16.66 8.79 -5.05
C GLY A 203 18.11 9.26 -4.87
N ALA A 204 18.88 8.67 -3.96
CA ALA A 204 20.28 9.00 -3.75
C ALA A 204 21.15 8.46 -4.92
N ASN A 205 21.92 9.35 -5.52
CA ASN A 205 22.76 8.98 -6.65
C ASN A 205 23.83 10.04 -6.93
N GLY A 206 25.07 9.60 -6.98
CA GLY A 206 26.24 10.45 -7.17
C GLY A 206 26.78 11.06 -5.88
N GLY A 207 28.07 11.17 -5.83
CA GLY A 207 28.87 11.64 -4.70
C GLY A 207 30.25 11.00 -4.69
N ASP A 208 30.89 11.02 -3.52
CA ASP A 208 32.16 10.35 -3.29
C ASP A 208 32.01 8.83 -3.18
N GLY A 209 33.01 8.10 -3.62
CA GLY A 209 33.02 6.65 -3.60
C GLY A 209 34.39 6.07 -3.99
N TYR A 210 34.52 4.77 -3.79
CA TYR A 210 35.73 4.01 -4.13
C TYR A 210 35.97 3.92 -5.65
N TYR A 211 34.91 3.68 -6.42
CA TYR A 211 34.89 3.60 -7.88
C TYR A 211 36.07 2.83 -8.50
N GLY A 212 36.36 1.64 -7.93
CA GLY A 212 37.46 0.80 -8.40
C GLY A 212 38.85 1.24 -7.94
N GLY A 213 38.97 2.06 -6.90
CA GLY A 213 40.23 2.55 -6.32
C GLY A 213 40.54 4.01 -6.61
N GLU A 214 39.77 4.69 -7.43
CA GLU A 214 40.01 6.11 -7.79
C GLU A 214 39.71 7.07 -6.62
N ARG A 215 38.85 6.71 -5.69
CA ARG A 215 38.35 7.55 -4.57
C ARG A 215 37.94 8.94 -5.04
N ALA A 216 37.02 8.97 -6.01
CA ALA A 216 36.58 10.18 -6.70
C ALA A 216 35.16 10.60 -6.27
N THR A 217 34.81 11.83 -6.60
CA THR A 217 33.41 12.30 -6.55
C THR A 217 32.83 12.23 -7.96
N ARG A 218 31.77 11.44 -8.16
CA ARG A 218 31.08 11.34 -9.45
C ARG A 218 29.69 11.95 -9.36
N LYS A 219 29.41 12.89 -10.24
CA LYS A 219 28.10 13.55 -10.38
C LYS A 219 27.45 13.09 -11.67
N ILE A 220 26.13 12.91 -11.62
CA ILE A 220 25.33 12.56 -12.78
C ILE A 220 24.13 13.52 -12.89
N ASP A 221 23.60 13.67 -14.08
CA ASP A 221 22.23 14.21 -14.23
C ASP A 221 21.25 13.07 -14.00
N ARG A 222 20.70 12.98 -12.78
CA ARG A 222 19.80 11.91 -12.37
C ARG A 222 18.52 11.84 -13.21
N SER A 223 18.13 12.94 -13.85
CA SER A 223 16.91 13.01 -14.67
C SER A 223 17.03 12.25 -16.00
N THR A 224 18.27 12.17 -16.54
CA THR A 224 18.52 11.57 -17.85
C THR A 224 19.42 10.34 -17.80
N TYR A 225 20.35 10.27 -16.85
CA TYR A 225 21.40 9.26 -16.79
C TYR A 225 20.88 7.82 -16.81
N TYR A 226 19.91 7.50 -15.98
CA TYR A 226 19.40 6.13 -15.89
C TYR A 226 18.42 5.76 -17.01
N GLY A 227 17.92 6.74 -17.77
CA GLY A 227 16.88 6.53 -18.78
C GLY A 227 15.71 5.77 -18.19
N TRP A 228 15.06 6.35 -17.17
CA TRP A 228 14.07 5.69 -16.31
C TRP A 228 12.94 5.04 -17.09
N ASP A 229 12.43 5.65 -18.15
CA ASP A 229 11.38 5.04 -18.99
C ASP A 229 11.79 3.66 -19.51
N THR A 230 13.02 3.54 -20.02
CA THR A 230 13.56 2.26 -20.51
C THR A 230 13.88 1.31 -19.35
N THR A 231 14.39 1.83 -18.25
CA THR A 231 14.77 1.03 -17.08
C THR A 231 13.52 0.44 -16.41
N TRP A 232 12.47 1.24 -16.19
CA TRP A 232 11.21 0.77 -15.61
C TRP A 232 10.40 -0.12 -16.56
N ALA A 233 10.57 0.01 -17.88
CA ALA A 233 9.98 -0.90 -18.84
C ALA A 233 10.43 -2.36 -18.63
N ILE A 234 11.63 -2.58 -18.07
CA ILE A 234 12.13 -3.92 -17.70
C ILE A 234 11.26 -4.49 -16.58
N THR A 235 10.99 -3.70 -15.53
CA THR A 235 10.11 -4.12 -14.44
C THR A 235 8.71 -4.42 -14.96
N ARG A 236 8.14 -3.56 -15.80
CA ARG A 236 6.79 -3.77 -16.37
C ARG A 236 6.68 -5.05 -17.17
N LYS A 237 7.75 -5.40 -17.91
CA LYS A 237 7.80 -6.61 -18.74
C LYS A 237 7.96 -7.88 -17.91
N LEU A 238 8.87 -7.87 -16.93
CA LEU A 238 9.27 -9.06 -16.19
C LEU A 238 8.45 -9.28 -14.92
N GLN A 239 8.00 -8.18 -14.29
CA GLN A 239 7.25 -8.15 -13.02
C GLN A 239 6.05 -7.21 -13.13
N PRO A 240 5.00 -7.54 -13.93
CA PRO A 240 3.88 -6.63 -14.22
C PRO A 240 3.06 -6.26 -12.98
N MET A 241 3.11 -7.07 -11.93
CA MET A 241 2.42 -6.84 -10.66
C MET A 241 3.30 -6.14 -9.62
N ALA A 242 4.61 -5.97 -9.86
CA ALA A 242 5.47 -5.19 -8.97
C ALA A 242 5.15 -3.69 -9.08
N ASN A 243 5.04 -3.03 -7.93
CA ASN A 243 4.95 -1.58 -7.89
C ASN A 243 6.35 -0.96 -7.96
N LEU A 244 6.47 0.11 -8.71
CA LEU A 244 7.68 0.91 -8.79
C LEU A 244 7.63 2.01 -7.75
N PHE A 245 8.55 1.97 -6.80
CA PHE A 245 8.81 3.07 -5.89
C PHE A 245 10.02 3.89 -6.38
N SER A 246 9.90 5.18 -6.33
CA SER A 246 11.00 6.13 -6.49
C SER A 246 10.62 7.49 -5.89
N ASP A 247 11.56 8.44 -5.88
CA ASP A 247 11.32 9.80 -5.37
C ASP A 247 10.16 10.52 -6.08
N ILE A 248 10.00 10.34 -7.38
CA ILE A 248 8.86 10.87 -8.14
C ILE A 248 7.66 9.93 -8.08
N GLY A 249 7.89 8.61 -7.85
CA GLY A 249 6.90 7.55 -7.92
C GLY A 249 6.36 7.35 -9.33
N TRP A 250 6.25 6.07 -9.74
CA TRP A 250 5.47 5.72 -10.94
C TRP A 250 4.22 4.96 -10.54
N ASP A 251 4.33 4.22 -9.44
CA ASP A 251 3.19 3.58 -8.79
C ASP A 251 3.04 4.02 -7.33
N VAL A 252 4.16 4.23 -6.64
CA VAL A 252 4.24 4.62 -5.22
C VAL A 252 5.28 5.72 -5.10
N ARG A 253 4.94 6.82 -4.42
CA ARG A 253 5.86 7.94 -4.20
C ARG A 253 6.46 7.89 -2.80
N TRP A 254 7.71 8.33 -2.69
CA TRP A 254 8.28 8.68 -1.40
C TRP A 254 7.48 9.82 -0.75
N VAL A 255 7.20 9.68 0.54
CA VAL A 255 6.43 10.68 1.29
C VAL A 255 7.16 12.01 1.48
N GLY A 256 8.47 12.06 1.18
CA GLY A 256 9.29 13.28 1.28
C GLY A 256 9.96 13.49 2.64
N ASN A 257 9.90 12.51 3.53
CA ASN A 257 10.61 12.50 4.81
C ASN A 257 10.85 11.06 5.27
N GLU A 258 11.91 10.86 6.08
CA GLU A 258 12.25 9.57 6.71
C GLU A 258 11.76 9.51 8.17
N SER A 259 10.69 10.24 8.47
CA SER A 259 10.10 10.31 9.81
C SER A 259 8.86 9.42 9.97
N GLY A 260 8.45 8.74 8.90
CA GLY A 260 7.39 7.75 8.90
C GLY A 260 5.97 8.33 8.97
N PHE A 261 5.72 9.54 8.45
CA PHE A 261 4.39 10.11 8.46
C PHE A 261 3.99 10.84 7.16
N ALA A 262 2.75 10.66 6.76
CA ALA A 262 2.10 11.41 5.71
C ALA A 262 1.46 12.69 6.27
N GLY A 263 1.12 13.62 5.41
CA GLY A 263 0.37 14.81 5.74
C GLY A 263 -0.99 14.48 6.37
N GLU A 264 -1.50 15.37 7.19
CA GLU A 264 -2.81 15.17 7.82
C GLU A 264 -3.92 15.08 6.79
N THR A 265 -3.86 15.89 5.75
CA THR A 265 -4.59 15.70 4.49
C THR A 265 -3.69 14.94 3.54
N SER A 266 -4.08 13.73 3.15
CA SER A 266 -3.29 12.89 2.23
C SER A 266 -4.16 12.35 1.11
N TRP A 267 -3.70 12.57 -0.13
CA TRP A 267 -4.33 12.10 -1.35
C TRP A 267 -3.45 11.04 -2.02
N ALA A 268 -4.03 9.94 -2.42
CA ALA A 268 -3.36 8.96 -3.28
C ALA A 268 -3.21 9.48 -4.71
N THR A 269 -4.05 10.42 -5.13
CA THR A 269 -3.88 11.12 -6.41
C THR A 269 -2.73 12.12 -6.31
N PHE A 270 -1.94 12.25 -7.40
CA PHE A 270 -0.73 13.04 -7.39
C PHE A 270 -0.45 13.70 -8.75
N THR A 271 -0.03 14.95 -8.70
CA THR A 271 0.58 15.68 -9.83
C THR A 271 1.93 16.19 -9.34
N PRO A 272 3.05 15.62 -9.82
CA PRO A 272 4.39 16.05 -9.41
C PRO A 272 4.61 17.54 -9.69
N VAL A 273 5.30 18.22 -8.78
CA VAL A 273 5.69 19.62 -8.93
C VAL A 273 7.15 19.69 -9.37
N PRO A 274 7.50 20.47 -10.40
CA PRO A 274 8.90 20.67 -10.79
C PRO A 274 9.75 21.21 -9.64
N ALA A 275 10.97 20.74 -9.53
CA ALA A 275 11.96 21.37 -8.62
C ALA A 275 12.15 22.84 -8.99
N LYS A 276 12.56 23.65 -8.00
CA LYS A 276 12.75 25.10 -8.18
C LYS A 276 13.67 25.40 -9.36
N GLY A 277 13.18 26.20 -10.29
CA GLY A 277 13.91 26.58 -11.51
C GLY A 277 13.78 25.59 -12.67
N MET A 278 13.00 24.51 -12.53
CA MET A 278 12.74 23.53 -13.59
C MET A 278 11.35 23.77 -14.23
N ASN A 279 11.25 23.48 -15.53
CA ASN A 279 10.02 23.64 -16.29
C ASN A 279 9.11 22.39 -16.23
N ALA A 280 9.65 21.23 -15.81
CA ALA A 280 8.93 19.99 -15.73
C ALA A 280 9.43 19.14 -14.53
N ALA A 281 8.50 18.45 -13.89
CA ALA A 281 8.83 17.42 -12.90
C ALA A 281 9.26 16.14 -13.63
N ILE A 282 10.49 15.70 -13.38
CA ILE A 282 11.08 14.50 -13.95
C ILE A 282 11.78 13.71 -12.82
N PRO A 283 11.98 12.39 -12.96
CA PRO A 283 12.66 11.60 -11.94
C PRO A 283 13.98 12.24 -11.52
N GLY A 284 14.15 12.42 -10.21
CA GLY A 284 15.31 13.08 -9.63
C GLY A 284 15.30 14.62 -9.62
N ASN A 285 14.27 15.25 -10.22
CA ASN A 285 14.12 16.72 -10.27
C ASN A 285 12.67 17.13 -10.00
N LEU A 286 12.21 16.95 -8.79
CA LEU A 286 10.89 17.41 -8.35
C LEU A 286 10.98 18.07 -6.98
N ASP A 287 9.97 18.86 -6.67
CA ASP A 287 9.76 19.41 -5.34
C ASP A 287 9.07 18.37 -4.46
N HIS A 288 9.71 18.02 -3.34
CA HIS A 288 9.20 17.04 -2.38
C HIS A 288 8.20 17.64 -1.38
N GLU A 289 8.01 18.95 -1.32
CA GLU A 289 7.12 19.60 -0.34
C GLU A 289 5.66 19.15 -0.46
N VAL A 290 5.22 18.74 -1.66
CA VAL A 290 3.86 18.25 -1.91
C VAL A 290 3.70 16.76 -1.65
N ASN A 291 4.78 16.01 -1.52
CA ASN A 291 4.76 14.56 -1.41
C ASN A 291 3.98 14.04 -0.18
N PRO A 292 4.09 14.65 1.02
CA PRO A 292 3.32 14.20 2.18
C PRO A 292 1.81 14.29 1.99
N PHE A 293 1.36 15.26 1.18
CA PHE A 293 -0.06 15.59 1.01
C PHE A 293 -0.69 14.96 -0.23
N GLY A 294 0.10 14.67 -1.26
CA GLY A 294 -0.44 14.36 -2.58
C GLY A 294 -1.14 15.56 -3.20
N THR A 295 -1.96 15.32 -4.21
CA THR A 295 -2.67 16.39 -4.94
C THR A 295 -4.15 16.04 -5.06
N ARG A 296 -5.05 16.83 -4.47
CA ARG A 296 -6.49 16.65 -4.68
C ARG A 296 -6.84 16.73 -6.16
N GLY A 297 -7.44 15.67 -6.70
CA GLY A 297 -7.74 15.60 -8.14
C GLY A 297 -6.49 15.48 -9.02
N GLY A 298 -5.36 15.02 -8.49
CA GLY A 298 -4.12 14.81 -9.22
C GLY A 298 -4.27 13.88 -10.42
N LYS A 299 -3.37 14.03 -11.40
CA LYS A 299 -3.46 13.34 -12.70
C LYS A 299 -3.31 11.83 -12.63
N ASN A 300 -2.54 11.33 -11.67
CA ASN A 300 -2.19 9.92 -11.53
C ASN A 300 -2.52 9.40 -10.14
N TRP A 301 -2.78 8.10 -10.02
CA TRP A 301 -2.85 7.43 -8.72
C TRP A 301 -1.45 7.04 -8.31
N VAL A 302 -0.88 7.71 -7.30
CA VAL A 302 0.48 7.50 -6.80
C VAL A 302 0.46 7.69 -5.27
N PRO A 303 -0.01 6.68 -4.51
CA PRO A 303 -0.08 6.76 -3.06
C PRO A 303 1.31 6.93 -2.44
N ALA A 304 1.37 7.49 -1.24
CA ALA A 304 2.61 7.69 -0.52
C ALA A 304 3.04 6.42 0.24
N GLU A 305 4.35 6.23 0.31
CA GLU A 305 5.04 5.34 1.24
C GLU A 305 5.76 6.19 2.28
N CYS A 306 5.60 5.82 3.55
CA CYS A 306 6.25 6.45 4.70
C CYS A 306 7.34 5.52 5.19
N ASP A 307 8.56 5.76 4.80
CA ASP A 307 9.74 5.04 5.24
C ASP A 307 10.30 5.63 6.54
N VAL A 308 10.70 4.78 7.45
CA VAL A 308 11.30 5.17 8.73
C VAL A 308 12.09 4.00 9.33
N PRO A 309 13.33 4.22 9.78
CA PRO A 309 14.07 3.13 10.41
C PRO A 309 13.50 2.79 11.80
N LEU A 310 13.53 1.52 12.18
CA LEU A 310 13.16 1.02 13.51
C LEU A 310 14.10 1.58 14.60
N ARG A 311 15.38 1.73 14.26
CA ARG A 311 16.45 2.34 15.06
C ARG A 311 16.73 3.78 14.57
N PRO A 312 17.67 4.54 15.17
CA PRO A 312 18.04 5.86 14.66
C PRO A 312 18.63 5.87 13.25
N GLY A 313 19.29 4.78 12.80
CA GLY A 313 19.86 4.62 11.46
C GLY A 313 19.20 3.49 10.67
N TRP A 314 19.51 3.40 9.37
CA TRP A 314 19.05 2.36 8.47
C TRP A 314 19.81 1.04 8.64
N PHE A 315 21.10 1.13 9.00
CA PHE A 315 21.93 -0.02 9.33
C PHE A 315 22.01 -0.24 10.84
N TYR A 316 22.43 -1.44 11.26
CA TYR A 316 22.66 -1.74 12.65
C TYR A 316 23.95 -1.08 13.16
N HIS A 317 23.86 -0.44 14.32
CA HIS A 317 24.98 0.14 15.04
C HIS A 317 24.94 -0.31 16.51
N PRO A 318 26.02 -0.92 17.06
CA PRO A 318 26.03 -1.39 18.45
C PRO A 318 25.73 -0.29 19.48
N GLU A 319 26.15 0.96 19.23
CA GLU A 319 25.92 2.13 20.09
C GLU A 319 24.46 2.63 20.09
N GLN A 320 23.61 2.07 19.24
CA GLN A 320 22.17 2.34 19.21
C GLN A 320 21.37 1.33 20.08
N LYS A 321 22.02 0.48 20.84
CA LYS A 321 21.34 -0.40 21.80
C LYS A 321 20.50 0.42 22.79
N GLY A 322 19.25 0.00 23.04
CA GLY A 322 18.28 0.72 23.85
C GLY A 322 17.61 1.92 23.14
N LYS A 323 17.84 2.10 21.83
CA LYS A 323 17.23 3.19 21.03
C LYS A 323 16.21 2.68 20.00
N THR A 324 15.85 1.42 20.04
CA THR A 324 14.75 0.85 19.24
C THR A 324 13.44 1.54 19.57
N LYS A 325 12.65 1.89 18.57
CA LYS A 325 11.31 2.47 18.79
C LYS A 325 10.42 1.51 19.57
N THR A 326 9.70 2.04 20.57
CA THR A 326 8.77 1.22 21.36
C THR A 326 7.53 0.84 20.55
N PRO A 327 6.77 -0.19 20.97
CA PRO A 327 5.50 -0.55 20.34
C PRO A 327 4.52 0.63 20.20
N GLU A 328 4.46 1.51 21.22
CA GLU A 328 3.59 2.70 21.22
C GLU A 328 4.06 3.74 20.21
N GLN A 329 5.38 3.92 20.05
CA GLN A 329 5.95 4.80 19.03
C GLN A 329 5.64 4.27 17.63
N LEU A 330 5.76 2.95 17.42
CA LEU A 330 5.40 2.31 16.15
C LEU A 330 3.91 2.42 15.86
N PHE A 331 3.04 2.26 16.89
CA PHE A 331 1.61 2.47 16.74
C PHE A 331 1.27 3.93 16.38
N ALA A 332 1.98 4.91 16.97
CA ALA A 332 1.81 6.31 16.62
C ALA A 332 2.23 6.58 15.15
N LEU A 333 3.28 5.92 14.65
CA LEU A 333 3.68 5.97 13.24
C LEU A 333 2.62 5.32 12.34
N TYR A 334 2.08 4.16 12.73
CA TYR A 334 0.99 3.50 12.02
C TYR A 334 -0.23 4.41 11.85
N LEU A 335 -0.62 5.15 12.89
CA LEU A 335 -1.71 6.12 12.82
C LEU A 335 -1.40 7.29 11.88
N LYS A 336 -0.13 7.69 11.77
CA LYS A 336 0.31 8.84 10.94
C LYS A 336 0.69 8.45 9.51
N SER A 337 0.83 7.17 9.21
CA SER A 337 1.11 6.63 7.88
C SER A 337 -0.13 5.90 7.32
N VAL A 338 -0.38 4.67 7.75
CA VAL A 338 -1.53 3.86 7.33
C VAL A 338 -2.85 4.55 7.67
N GLY A 339 -2.95 5.12 8.86
CA GLY A 339 -4.12 5.90 9.28
C GLY A 339 -4.35 7.19 8.50
N ARG A 340 -3.47 7.54 7.55
CA ARG A 340 -3.61 8.66 6.62
C ARG A 340 -3.59 8.22 5.14
N GLY A 341 -3.83 6.93 4.90
CA GLY A 341 -3.95 6.36 3.54
C GLY A 341 -2.64 6.09 2.82
N ALA A 342 -1.49 6.19 3.52
CA ALA A 342 -0.16 5.80 3.04
C ALA A 342 0.17 4.36 3.49
N ALA A 343 1.30 3.79 3.02
CA ALA A 343 1.89 2.60 3.65
C ALA A 343 2.97 3.00 4.65
N LEU A 344 3.28 2.10 5.58
CA LEU A 344 4.43 2.19 6.48
C LEU A 344 5.50 1.21 6.02
N ASP A 345 6.66 1.73 5.59
CA ASP A 345 7.86 0.95 5.31
C ASP A 345 8.86 1.11 6.45
N LEU A 346 9.05 0.04 7.22
CA LEU A 346 9.84 0.06 8.45
C LEU A 346 11.25 -0.48 8.19
N GLY A 347 12.27 0.39 8.34
CA GLY A 347 13.68 0.00 8.20
C GLY A 347 14.08 -1.03 9.25
N ILE A 348 14.59 -2.17 8.80
CA ILE A 348 14.97 -3.34 9.61
C ILE A 348 16.47 -3.58 9.40
N ALA A 349 17.21 -3.63 10.49
CA ALA A 349 18.67 -3.73 10.46
C ALA A 349 19.20 -4.96 11.23
N PRO A 350 19.45 -6.09 10.55
CA PRO A 350 20.13 -7.22 11.20
C PRO A 350 21.53 -6.84 11.68
N ASP A 351 21.95 -7.39 12.79
CA ASP A 351 23.28 -7.20 13.36
C ASP A 351 24.35 -8.08 12.66
N THR A 352 25.60 -7.97 13.07
CA THR A 352 26.71 -8.71 12.45
C THR A 352 26.60 -10.24 12.57
N ARG A 353 25.75 -10.77 13.45
CA ARG A 353 25.43 -12.21 13.50
C ARG A 353 24.52 -12.62 12.32
N GLY A 354 23.78 -11.67 11.76
CA GLY A 354 22.75 -11.90 10.74
C GLY A 354 21.38 -12.22 11.35
N LEU A 355 21.10 -11.69 12.54
CA LEU A 355 19.83 -11.79 13.26
C LEU A 355 19.33 -10.40 13.65
N LEU A 356 18.06 -10.27 13.97
CA LEU A 356 17.57 -9.08 14.65
C LEU A 356 18.00 -9.11 16.12
N ASP A 357 18.29 -7.92 16.66
CA ASP A 357 18.47 -7.77 18.09
C ASP A 357 17.16 -8.10 18.84
N ASP A 358 17.28 -8.66 20.04
CA ASP A 358 16.11 -9.05 20.86
C ASP A 358 15.18 -7.88 21.17
N GLU A 359 15.71 -6.65 21.26
CA GLU A 359 14.88 -5.47 21.47
C GLU A 359 14.05 -5.11 20.23
N ASP A 360 14.57 -5.35 19.03
CA ASP A 360 13.85 -5.14 17.77
C ASP A 360 12.72 -6.17 17.62
N VAL A 361 13.01 -7.44 17.93
CA VAL A 361 12.00 -8.51 17.92
C VAL A 361 10.86 -8.17 18.88
N LYS A 362 11.18 -7.80 20.15
CA LYS A 362 10.17 -7.44 21.16
C LYS A 362 9.35 -6.20 20.74
N ALA A 363 9.99 -5.21 20.14
CA ALA A 363 9.30 -4.01 19.66
C ALA A 363 8.31 -4.34 18.54
N LEU A 364 8.71 -5.19 17.58
CA LEU A 364 7.85 -5.66 16.51
C LEU A 364 6.68 -6.49 17.05
N GLU A 365 6.92 -7.48 17.90
CA GLU A 365 5.88 -8.31 18.51
C GLU A 365 4.87 -7.46 19.30
N GLY A 366 5.36 -6.51 20.11
CA GLY A 366 4.52 -5.60 20.88
C GLY A 366 3.69 -4.70 19.96
N PHE A 367 4.27 -4.20 18.88
CA PHE A 367 3.55 -3.40 17.88
C PHE A 367 2.43 -4.22 17.20
N GLY A 368 2.74 -5.42 16.71
CA GLY A 368 1.74 -6.31 16.11
C GLY A 368 0.59 -6.60 17.05
N LYS A 369 0.90 -6.95 18.31
CA LYS A 369 -0.10 -7.17 19.35
C LYS A 369 -0.97 -5.94 19.61
N LEU A 370 -0.36 -4.75 19.69
CA LEU A 370 -1.08 -3.50 19.93
C LEU A 370 -2.05 -3.17 18.78
N VAL A 371 -1.63 -3.37 17.53
CA VAL A 371 -2.50 -3.20 16.35
C VAL A 371 -3.62 -4.22 16.37
N ASP A 372 -3.30 -5.51 16.48
CA ASP A 372 -4.29 -6.59 16.43
C ASP A 372 -5.37 -6.43 17.52
N GLU A 373 -4.97 -6.21 18.76
CA GLU A 373 -5.94 -6.07 19.88
C GLU A 373 -6.75 -4.76 19.77
N SER A 374 -6.15 -3.66 19.26
CA SER A 374 -6.87 -2.40 19.07
C SER A 374 -7.96 -2.49 18.01
N PHE A 375 -7.74 -3.23 16.93
CA PHE A 375 -8.69 -3.33 15.81
C PHE A 375 -9.47 -4.65 15.77
N LYS A 376 -9.37 -5.49 16.79
CA LYS A 376 -10.07 -6.79 16.89
C LYS A 376 -11.57 -6.66 16.94
N ASN A 377 -12.09 -5.78 17.79
CA ASN A 377 -13.50 -5.65 18.10
C ASN A 377 -14.09 -4.37 17.52
N ASN A 378 -14.71 -4.46 16.34
CA ASN A 378 -15.41 -3.32 15.74
C ASN A 378 -16.76 -3.11 16.45
N LEU A 379 -16.84 -2.10 17.32
CA LEU A 379 -18.07 -1.75 18.07
C LEU A 379 -19.21 -1.35 17.13
N ALA A 380 -18.93 -0.85 15.93
CA ALA A 380 -19.96 -0.48 14.95
C ALA A 380 -20.80 -1.70 14.53
N GLN A 381 -20.29 -2.93 14.59
CA GLN A 381 -21.02 -4.15 14.24
C GLN A 381 -22.19 -4.45 15.21
N ALA A 382 -22.07 -4.02 16.46
CA ALA A 382 -23.12 -4.17 17.46
C ALA A 382 -24.15 -3.03 17.44
N SER A 383 -24.02 -2.06 16.53
CA SER A 383 -24.94 -0.92 16.43
C SER A 383 -26.08 -1.16 15.43
N THR A 384 -27.14 -0.40 15.59
CA THR A 384 -28.09 -0.15 14.51
C THR A 384 -27.51 0.93 13.61
N LEU A 385 -27.01 0.54 12.41
CA LEU A 385 -26.46 1.45 11.43
C LEU A 385 -27.55 1.94 10.46
N ARG A 386 -27.65 3.26 10.32
CA ARG A 386 -28.54 3.92 9.34
C ARG A 386 -27.77 4.96 8.53
N VAL A 387 -27.99 4.99 7.22
CA VAL A 387 -27.46 6.01 6.30
C VAL A 387 -28.58 6.92 5.82
N SER A 388 -28.28 8.21 5.62
CA SER A 388 -29.29 9.19 5.17
C SER A 388 -29.69 9.00 3.69
N ASN A 389 -28.84 8.36 2.89
CA ASN A 389 -29.09 8.05 1.49
C ASN A 389 -28.37 6.77 1.09
N LYS A 390 -28.92 6.03 0.14
CA LYS A 390 -28.31 4.87 -0.49
C LYS A 390 -28.74 4.80 -1.96
N ARG A 391 -27.83 4.44 -2.83
CA ARG A 391 -28.06 4.32 -4.28
C ARG A 391 -29.13 3.23 -4.60
N SER A 392 -28.98 2.05 -3.97
CA SER A 392 -29.93 0.95 -4.11
C SER A 392 -29.70 -0.11 -3.03
N LYS A 393 -30.41 -1.25 -3.12
CA LYS A 393 -30.16 -2.42 -2.27
C LYS A 393 -28.76 -3.02 -2.46
N SER A 394 -28.16 -2.84 -3.64
CA SER A 394 -26.81 -3.30 -3.98
C SER A 394 -25.69 -2.42 -3.38
N TYR A 395 -26.03 -1.25 -2.80
CA TYR A 395 -25.08 -0.29 -2.23
C TYR A 395 -25.56 0.18 -0.84
N LYS A 396 -25.97 -0.78 -0.01
CA LYS A 396 -26.59 -0.51 1.30
C LYS A 396 -25.57 -0.13 2.36
N GLY A 397 -26.00 0.64 3.38
CA GLY A 397 -25.17 1.08 4.50
C GLY A 397 -24.52 -0.07 5.31
N GLN A 398 -25.13 -1.25 5.37
CA GLN A 398 -24.60 -2.42 6.08
C GLN A 398 -23.25 -2.91 5.54
N PHE A 399 -22.92 -2.57 4.30
CA PHE A 399 -21.60 -2.88 3.72
C PHE A 399 -20.47 -2.11 4.40
N LEU A 400 -20.75 -1.06 5.13
CA LEU A 400 -19.76 -0.34 5.93
C LEU A 400 -19.21 -1.15 7.13
N ILE A 401 -19.87 -2.21 7.53
CA ILE A 401 -19.52 -3.00 8.74
C ILE A 401 -19.46 -4.50 8.47
N ASP A 402 -19.39 -4.95 7.22
CA ASP A 402 -19.38 -6.36 6.84
C ASP A 402 -17.99 -6.99 6.77
N ARG A 403 -16.91 -6.19 6.98
CA ARG A 403 -15.49 -6.58 6.92
C ARG A 403 -15.02 -6.96 5.52
N SER A 404 -15.75 -6.57 4.48
CA SER A 404 -15.36 -6.81 3.09
C SER A 404 -14.95 -5.52 2.41
N MET A 405 -13.77 -5.50 1.85
CA MET A 405 -13.30 -4.38 1.01
C MET A 405 -13.86 -4.43 -0.42
N ASP A 406 -14.54 -5.52 -0.79
CA ASP A 406 -15.12 -5.70 -2.13
C ASP A 406 -16.57 -5.19 -2.20
N SER A 407 -17.28 -5.13 -1.07
CA SER A 407 -18.58 -4.50 -0.95
C SER A 407 -18.46 -3.05 -0.51
N TYR A 408 -19.42 -2.20 -0.89
CA TYR A 408 -19.38 -0.80 -0.51
C TYR A 408 -20.77 -0.16 -0.47
N TRP A 409 -20.93 0.79 0.42
CA TRP A 409 -22.04 1.71 0.42
C TRP A 409 -21.79 2.84 -0.58
N ALA A 410 -22.85 3.22 -1.31
CA ALA A 410 -22.82 4.38 -2.19
C ALA A 410 -24.10 5.19 -2.08
N THR A 411 -23.97 6.52 -2.23
CA THR A 411 -25.11 7.44 -2.37
C THR A 411 -25.56 7.57 -3.84
N GLU A 412 -26.73 8.16 -4.06
CA GLU A 412 -27.17 8.58 -5.38
C GLU A 412 -26.22 9.65 -5.97
N ASP A 413 -26.18 9.78 -7.29
CA ASP A 413 -25.19 10.63 -7.99
C ASP A 413 -25.24 12.11 -7.59
N THR A 414 -26.42 12.61 -7.25
CA THR A 414 -26.62 14.01 -6.84
C THR A 414 -26.31 14.27 -5.37
N VAL A 415 -26.14 13.23 -4.56
CA VAL A 415 -25.96 13.34 -3.10
C VAL A 415 -24.47 13.47 -2.77
N LYS A 416 -24.05 14.69 -2.48
CA LYS A 416 -22.65 15.06 -2.17
C LYS A 416 -22.36 15.12 -0.67
N THR A 417 -23.38 15.05 0.17
CA THR A 417 -23.25 15.03 1.63
C THR A 417 -24.20 13.99 2.20
N ALA A 418 -23.71 13.14 3.06
CA ALA A 418 -24.52 12.11 3.71
C ALA A 418 -24.14 11.94 5.19
N LEU A 419 -25.06 11.32 5.93
CA LEU A 419 -24.91 10.98 7.34
C LEU A 419 -24.89 9.46 7.49
N VAL A 420 -23.97 8.98 8.31
CA VAL A 420 -23.97 7.62 8.85
C VAL A 420 -24.22 7.73 10.36
N ASN A 421 -25.29 7.10 10.82
CA ASN A 421 -25.68 7.11 12.22
C ASN A 421 -25.51 5.70 12.80
N LEU A 422 -24.84 5.59 13.93
CA LEU A 422 -24.70 4.39 14.74
C LEU A 422 -25.44 4.59 16.05
N THR A 423 -26.30 3.63 16.43
CA THR A 423 -27.04 3.65 17.70
C THR A 423 -26.84 2.31 18.38
N TRP A 424 -26.37 2.34 19.61
CA TRP A 424 -26.20 1.17 20.48
C TRP A 424 -27.28 1.13 21.55
N THR A 425 -27.53 -0.04 22.08
CA THR A 425 -28.48 -0.24 23.20
C THR A 425 -27.97 0.26 24.54
N ALA A 426 -26.64 0.44 24.65
CA ALA A 426 -25.94 0.99 25.82
C ALA A 426 -24.73 1.79 25.39
N ASP A 427 -24.24 2.67 26.26
CA ASP A 427 -23.02 3.47 25.99
C ASP A 427 -21.85 2.57 25.62
N GLN A 428 -21.15 2.96 24.55
CA GLN A 428 -19.86 2.42 24.16
C GLN A 428 -18.75 3.42 24.47
N THR A 429 -17.58 2.90 24.84
CA THR A 429 -16.38 3.73 25.05
C THR A 429 -15.36 3.43 23.97
N PHE A 430 -14.94 4.41 23.20
CA PHE A 430 -14.02 4.28 22.07
C PHE A 430 -13.10 5.51 21.93
N ASP A 431 -11.99 5.32 21.26
CA ASP A 431 -11.02 6.37 20.96
C ASP A 431 -10.41 6.25 19.53
N LEU A 432 -10.82 5.23 18.75
CA LEU A 432 -10.37 5.03 17.37
C LEU A 432 -11.59 4.90 16.43
N ILE A 433 -11.53 5.64 15.32
CA ILE A 433 -12.51 5.53 14.23
C ILE A 433 -11.74 5.28 12.95
N LYS A 434 -11.99 4.14 12.30
CA LYS A 434 -11.34 3.74 11.04
C LYS A 434 -12.36 3.78 9.91
N MET A 435 -11.96 4.36 8.78
CA MET A 435 -12.78 4.50 7.58
C MET A 435 -11.96 4.18 6.34
N SER A 436 -12.62 3.63 5.30
CA SER A 436 -12.02 3.40 3.99
C SER A 436 -12.99 3.77 2.87
N GLU A 437 -12.51 4.50 1.87
CA GLU A 437 -13.25 4.67 0.62
C GLU A 437 -13.18 3.40 -0.23
N TYR A 438 -14.14 3.20 -1.11
CA TYR A 438 -14.03 2.18 -2.14
C TYR A 438 -13.13 2.70 -3.27
N ILE A 439 -11.82 2.62 -3.05
CA ILE A 439 -10.79 3.21 -3.90
C ILE A 439 -10.72 2.67 -5.35
N PRO A 440 -11.24 1.47 -5.71
CA PRO A 440 -11.33 1.09 -7.12
C PRO A 440 -12.11 2.08 -8.00
N LEU A 441 -12.99 2.90 -7.40
CA LEU A 441 -13.71 3.99 -8.07
C LEU A 441 -13.07 5.38 -7.87
N GLY A 442 -11.85 5.44 -7.32
CA GLY A 442 -11.11 6.67 -7.06
C GLY A 442 -11.36 7.26 -5.67
N GLN A 443 -10.45 8.11 -5.23
CA GLN A 443 -10.54 8.84 -3.96
C GLN A 443 -11.37 10.10 -4.17
N ARG A 444 -12.40 10.33 -3.33
CA ARG A 444 -13.40 11.38 -3.55
C ARG A 444 -13.83 12.16 -2.31
N ILE A 445 -13.61 11.65 -1.09
CA ILE A 445 -14.12 12.28 0.13
C ILE A 445 -13.23 13.44 0.53
N ASP A 446 -13.83 14.63 0.67
CA ASP A 446 -13.15 15.88 1.01
C ASP A 446 -13.17 16.19 2.50
N SER A 447 -14.19 15.74 3.21
CA SER A 447 -14.30 16.00 4.65
C SER A 447 -15.17 14.99 5.38
N VAL A 448 -14.80 14.77 6.62
CA VAL A 448 -15.54 13.98 7.61
C VAL A 448 -15.66 14.78 8.89
N GLU A 449 -16.85 14.81 9.47
CA GLU A 449 -17.11 15.33 10.81
C GLU A 449 -17.78 14.24 11.64
N VAL A 450 -17.27 14.03 12.84
CA VAL A 450 -17.77 13.03 13.79
C VAL A 450 -18.37 13.74 14.99
N GLU A 451 -19.63 13.40 15.29
CA GLU A 451 -20.37 13.93 16.42
C GLU A 451 -20.88 12.78 17.29
N ALA A 452 -20.77 12.95 18.59
CA ALA A 452 -21.31 12.03 19.60
C ALA A 452 -22.46 12.70 20.36
N MET A 453 -23.46 11.91 20.80
CA MET A 453 -24.50 12.40 21.67
C MET A 453 -23.97 12.43 23.11
N ILE A 454 -23.68 13.62 23.63
CA ILE A 454 -23.13 13.83 24.98
C ILE A 454 -24.11 14.73 25.75
N ASN A 455 -24.60 14.25 26.90
CA ASN A 455 -25.54 14.99 27.74
C ASN A 455 -26.76 15.53 26.96
N GLY A 456 -27.29 14.72 26.03
CA GLY A 456 -28.48 15.06 25.23
C GLY A 456 -28.20 15.99 24.04
N ASN A 457 -26.95 16.37 23.76
CA ASN A 457 -26.58 17.24 22.66
C ASN A 457 -25.58 16.58 21.71
N TRP A 458 -25.75 16.81 20.39
CA TRP A 458 -24.74 16.43 19.41
C TRP A 458 -23.50 17.31 19.56
N THR A 459 -22.41 16.69 19.95
CA THR A 459 -21.13 17.37 20.19
C THR A 459 -20.10 16.86 19.19
N LYS A 460 -19.44 17.76 18.46
CA LYS A 460 -18.33 17.40 17.57
C LYS A 460 -17.14 16.90 18.39
N VAL A 461 -16.71 15.67 18.09
CA VAL A 461 -15.60 15.00 18.77
C VAL A 461 -14.37 14.87 17.89
N ALA A 462 -14.54 14.88 16.56
CA ALA A 462 -13.43 14.79 15.60
C ALA A 462 -13.79 15.33 14.22
N SER A 463 -12.79 15.53 13.39
CA SER A 463 -12.92 15.76 11.95
C SER A 463 -11.70 15.27 11.21
N ALA A 464 -11.86 14.99 9.91
CA ALA A 464 -10.79 14.69 8.98
C ALA A 464 -11.09 15.28 7.60
N THR A 465 -10.05 15.47 6.78
CA THR A 465 -10.20 16.08 5.44
C THR A 465 -10.34 15.05 4.34
N SER A 466 -9.52 14.00 4.31
CA SER A 466 -9.55 12.95 3.28
C SER A 466 -9.64 11.58 3.94
N ILE A 467 -10.17 10.59 3.24
CA ILE A 467 -10.19 9.19 3.70
C ILE A 467 -9.21 8.34 2.89
N GLY A 468 -9.47 8.13 1.60
CA GLY A 468 -8.66 7.26 0.75
C GLY A 468 -8.75 5.78 1.16
N ALA A 469 -7.64 5.04 0.99
CA ALA A 469 -7.58 3.62 1.31
C ALA A 469 -7.82 3.32 2.80
N CYS A 470 -7.37 4.22 3.67
CA CYS A 470 -7.57 4.13 5.11
C CYS A 470 -7.46 5.50 5.76
N ARG A 471 -8.39 5.82 6.64
CA ARG A 471 -8.31 6.94 7.57
C ARG A 471 -8.58 6.44 8.97
N ILE A 472 -7.62 6.64 9.89
CA ILE A 472 -7.82 6.37 11.30
C ILE A 472 -7.79 7.71 12.04
N ILE A 473 -8.88 8.02 12.74
CA ILE A 473 -8.97 9.15 13.66
C ILE A 473 -8.73 8.59 15.07
N TYR A 474 -7.72 9.12 15.75
CA TYR A 474 -7.46 8.82 17.16
C TYR A 474 -7.91 10.00 18.00
N LEU A 475 -8.75 9.73 18.99
CA LEU A 475 -9.26 10.70 19.95
C LEU A 475 -8.34 10.71 21.17
N ASN A 476 -7.81 11.88 21.53
CA ASN A 476 -6.92 12.01 22.69
C ASN A 476 -7.62 11.58 24.01
N GLU A 477 -8.93 11.86 24.09
CA GLU A 477 -9.77 11.42 25.21
C GLU A 477 -10.83 10.45 24.69
N PRO A 478 -11.01 9.28 25.34
CA PRO A 478 -12.06 8.34 24.96
C PRO A 478 -13.45 8.96 25.08
N VAL A 479 -14.27 8.73 24.08
CA VAL A 479 -15.66 9.15 24.05
C VAL A 479 -16.55 8.01 24.53
N LYS A 480 -17.50 8.33 25.44
CA LYS A 480 -18.53 7.40 25.92
C LYS A 480 -19.90 7.89 25.46
N THR A 481 -20.60 7.10 24.65
CA THR A 481 -21.92 7.44 24.10
C THR A 481 -22.67 6.22 23.57
N ALA A 482 -24.00 6.31 23.52
CA ALA A 482 -24.86 5.34 22.82
C ALA A 482 -25.18 5.76 21.37
N GLN A 483 -24.77 6.95 20.91
CA GLN A 483 -25.09 7.44 19.56
C GLN A 483 -23.93 8.21 18.94
N LEU A 484 -23.53 7.81 17.74
CA LEU A 484 -22.51 8.46 16.93
C LEU A 484 -23.09 8.84 15.58
N ARG A 485 -22.74 10.03 15.10
CA ARG A 485 -23.10 10.52 13.76
C ARG A 485 -21.86 10.95 13.01
N ILE A 486 -21.72 10.47 11.79
CA ILE A 486 -20.61 10.81 10.90
C ILE A 486 -21.19 11.51 9.67
N ARG A 487 -20.82 12.75 9.48
CA ARG A 487 -21.14 13.57 8.30
C ARG A 487 -19.99 13.45 7.31
N ILE A 488 -20.29 13.11 6.06
CA ILE A 488 -19.30 12.88 5.00
C ILE A 488 -19.66 13.79 3.82
N ALA A 489 -18.67 14.48 3.25
CA ALA A 489 -18.85 15.31 2.08
C ALA A 489 -17.82 14.98 0.98
N ALA A 490 -18.30 15.00 -0.28
CA ALA A 490 -17.53 14.74 -1.49
C ALA A 490 -18.07 15.61 -2.64
N PRO A 491 -17.29 15.88 -3.72
CA PRO A 491 -17.75 16.63 -4.87
C PRO A 491 -18.73 15.84 -5.77
N VAL A 492 -18.76 14.53 -5.61
CA VAL A 492 -19.61 13.56 -6.32
C VAL A 492 -20.29 12.63 -5.33
N CYS A 493 -21.02 11.61 -5.79
CA CYS A 493 -21.60 10.59 -4.89
C CYS A 493 -20.53 9.96 -4.01
N ILE A 494 -20.89 9.64 -2.78
CA ILE A 494 -20.01 9.04 -1.78
C ILE A 494 -19.92 7.53 -2.02
N THR A 495 -18.72 6.95 -1.91
CA THR A 495 -18.50 5.50 -1.89
C THR A 495 -17.55 5.14 -0.76
N MET A 496 -17.96 4.23 0.12
CA MET A 496 -17.14 3.74 1.24
C MET A 496 -17.27 2.25 1.40
N SER A 497 -16.16 1.58 1.66
CA SER A 497 -16.10 0.12 1.88
C SER A 497 -16.13 -0.23 3.37
N GLU A 498 -15.62 0.60 4.26
CA GLU A 498 -15.46 0.20 5.67
C GLU A 498 -15.66 1.39 6.63
N LEU A 499 -16.29 1.08 7.77
CA LEU A 499 -16.39 1.91 8.95
C LEU A 499 -16.21 1.07 10.21
N GLY A 500 -15.27 1.45 11.04
CA GLY A 500 -15.07 0.80 12.32
C GLY A 500 -14.92 1.81 13.46
N VAL A 501 -15.39 1.41 14.62
CA VAL A 501 -15.27 2.14 15.90
C VAL A 501 -14.61 1.20 16.88
N TYR A 502 -13.49 1.64 17.48
CA TYR A 502 -12.65 0.77 18.28
C TYR A 502 -12.15 1.48 19.53
N LYS A 503 -11.63 0.68 20.45
CA LYS A 503 -10.90 1.16 21.61
C LYS A 503 -9.45 0.70 21.51
N LYS A 504 -8.52 1.64 21.60
CA LYS A 504 -7.08 1.34 21.64
C LYS A 504 -6.79 0.38 22.79
N ALA A 505 -6.04 -0.67 22.51
CA ALA A 505 -5.53 -1.58 23.52
C ALA A 505 -4.41 -0.93 24.35
N SER A 506 -4.15 -1.45 25.54
CA SER A 506 -2.95 -1.21 26.35
C SER A 506 -2.09 -2.48 26.32
N LEU A 507 -0.77 -2.32 26.24
CA LEU A 507 0.18 -3.43 26.37
C LEU A 507 0.35 -3.86 27.81
#